data_d86e63d6ee1d195d441cdf3ea7443cdd
#
_entry.id   d86e63d6ee1d195d441cdf3ea7443cdd
#
_cell.length_a   1.000
_cell.length_b   1.000
_cell.length_c   1.000
_cell.angle_alpha   90.00
_cell.angle_beta   90.00
_cell.angle_gamma   90.00
#
_symmetry.space_group_name_H-M   'P 1'
#
loop_
_entity.id
_entity.type
_entity.pdbx_description
1 polymer ?
#
loop_
_entity_poly.entity_id
_entity_poly.type
_entity_poly.pdbx_seq_one_letter_code
_entity_poly.pdbx_strand_id
1 'polypeptide(L)'
;MSYALSGPIVFVIDDQKAVRDALREMLSVFGFSVETYESADNFLAAMRNPQVGCIVADVRLPGTDGIALVLARRKIGLPVVLISGHADVPMAVAGIKAGAEDFIEKPIDDARLVAAINRGLTRIFSEQNMQQSLAALSAQFARLTPRQVEIFDLVVQGFTSQAIAAKLAISTRTVESYRTQVMEKMQAESVAVLVRQAIRLGRIAP
;
A
#
# COMPACT_ATOMS: atom_id res chain seq x y z
N MET A 1 3.20 -13.83 22.41
CA MET A 1 3.32 -14.62 21.17
C MET A 1 4.14 -13.82 20.20
N SER A 2 5.38 -14.25 19.97
CA SER A 2 6.35 -13.56 19.11
C SER A 2 5.94 -13.79 17.65
N TYR A 3 5.45 -12.76 16.97
CA TYR A 3 5.43 -12.76 15.50
C TYR A 3 6.88 -12.66 15.07
N ALA A 4 7.48 -13.80 14.73
CA ALA A 4 8.71 -13.82 13.96
C ALA A 4 8.43 -13.00 12.70
N LEU A 5 9.21 -11.95 12.47
CA LEU A 5 9.23 -11.14 11.26
C LEU A 5 9.78 -12.03 10.12
N SER A 6 8.93 -12.92 9.61
CA SER A 6 9.21 -13.55 8.32
C SER A 6 9.14 -12.42 7.28
N GLY A 7 10.23 -12.25 6.53
CA GLY A 7 10.31 -11.27 5.45
C GLY A 7 9.18 -11.47 4.44
N PRO A 8 9.05 -10.58 3.44
CA PRO A 8 8.00 -10.69 2.44
C PRO A 8 8.08 -12.04 1.73
N ILE A 9 6.91 -12.65 1.51
CA ILE A 9 6.79 -13.97 0.88
C ILE A 9 6.61 -13.80 -0.62
N VAL A 10 7.34 -14.59 -1.42
CA VAL A 10 7.10 -14.71 -2.86
C VAL A 10 6.27 -15.97 -3.12
N PHE A 11 5.08 -15.79 -3.68
CA PHE A 11 4.17 -16.86 -4.06
C PHE A 11 4.41 -17.22 -5.53
N VAL A 12 5.03 -18.35 -5.77
CA VAL A 12 5.31 -18.84 -7.14
C VAL A 12 4.18 -19.75 -7.58
N ILE A 13 3.53 -19.41 -8.69
CA ILE A 13 2.39 -20.16 -9.25
C ILE A 13 2.75 -20.58 -10.69
N ASP A 14 2.95 -21.87 -10.89
CA ASP A 14 3.32 -22.47 -12.18
C ASP A 14 2.86 -23.93 -12.17
N ASP A 15 2.30 -24.44 -13.24
CA ASP A 15 1.86 -25.86 -13.31
C ASP A 15 3.02 -26.83 -13.36
N GLN A 16 4.20 -26.40 -13.84
CA GLN A 16 5.39 -27.21 -13.98
C GLN A 16 6.20 -27.24 -12.69
N LYS A 17 6.28 -28.40 -12.04
CA LYS A 17 7.04 -28.58 -10.79
C LYS A 17 8.51 -28.15 -10.91
N ALA A 18 9.17 -28.46 -12.03
CA ALA A 18 10.57 -28.11 -12.27
C ALA A 18 10.79 -26.58 -12.24
N VAL A 19 9.86 -25.80 -12.79
CA VAL A 19 9.91 -24.32 -12.76
C VAL A 19 9.71 -23.81 -11.34
N ARG A 20 8.75 -24.36 -10.61
CA ARG A 20 8.53 -23.97 -9.20
C ARG A 20 9.74 -24.25 -8.33
N ASP A 21 10.38 -25.40 -8.50
CA ASP A 21 11.56 -25.78 -7.70
C ASP A 21 12.76 -24.87 -8.04
N ALA A 22 13.02 -24.61 -9.32
CA ALA A 22 14.09 -23.72 -9.76
C ALA A 22 13.90 -22.28 -9.25
N LEU A 23 12.67 -21.72 -9.36
CA LEU A 23 12.37 -20.39 -8.85
C LEU A 23 12.46 -20.32 -7.33
N ARG A 24 12.04 -21.36 -6.60
CA ARG A 24 12.20 -21.42 -5.14
C ARG A 24 13.67 -21.38 -4.76
N GLU A 25 14.50 -22.19 -5.39
CA GLU A 25 15.93 -22.22 -5.10
C GLU A 25 16.58 -20.86 -5.39
N MET A 26 16.37 -20.32 -6.57
CA MET A 26 16.92 -19.03 -7.00
C MET A 26 16.48 -17.90 -6.06
N LEU A 27 15.19 -17.73 -5.81
CA LEU A 27 14.67 -16.65 -4.97
C LEU A 27 15.12 -16.77 -3.51
N SER A 28 15.31 -18.01 -3.00
CA SER A 28 15.85 -18.23 -1.66
C SER A 28 17.30 -17.75 -1.53
N VAL A 29 18.12 -17.86 -2.58
CA VAL A 29 19.49 -17.30 -2.62
C VAL A 29 19.46 -15.77 -2.48
N PHE A 30 18.43 -15.11 -3.02
CA PHE A 30 18.23 -13.66 -2.86
C PHE A 30 17.54 -13.27 -1.53
N GLY A 31 17.32 -14.22 -0.62
CA GLY A 31 16.80 -13.97 0.73
C GLY A 31 15.28 -13.88 0.84
N PHE A 32 14.54 -14.28 -0.18
CA PHE A 32 13.07 -14.35 -0.11
C PHE A 32 12.60 -15.64 0.56
N SER A 33 11.52 -15.54 1.35
CA SER A 33 10.72 -16.72 1.70
C SER A 33 9.82 -17.07 0.52
N VAL A 34 9.78 -18.35 0.11
CA VAL A 34 9.04 -18.76 -1.10
C VAL A 34 8.04 -19.85 -0.79
N GLU A 35 6.78 -19.60 -1.16
CA GLU A 35 5.73 -20.61 -1.22
C GLU A 35 5.35 -20.89 -2.66
N THR A 36 5.05 -22.15 -2.99
CA THR A 36 4.77 -22.54 -4.38
C THR A 36 3.44 -23.23 -4.50
N TYR A 37 2.73 -22.96 -5.59
CA TYR A 37 1.41 -23.48 -5.91
C TYR A 37 1.39 -23.97 -7.36
N GLU A 38 0.64 -25.04 -7.62
CA GLU A 38 0.52 -25.62 -8.96
C GLU A 38 -0.59 -24.93 -9.80
N SER A 39 -1.47 -24.18 -9.14
CA SER A 39 -2.53 -23.42 -9.79
C SER A 39 -2.91 -22.16 -9.03
N ALA A 40 -3.51 -21.22 -9.72
CA ALA A 40 -4.07 -20.02 -9.12
C ALA A 40 -5.20 -20.35 -8.12
N ASP A 41 -6.00 -21.36 -8.42
CA ASP A 41 -7.13 -21.76 -7.56
C ASP A 41 -6.61 -22.33 -6.23
N ASN A 42 -5.54 -23.14 -6.25
CA ASN A 42 -4.90 -23.65 -5.04
C ASN A 42 -4.31 -22.51 -4.19
N PHE A 43 -3.66 -21.53 -4.82
CA PHE A 43 -3.17 -20.35 -4.14
C PHE A 43 -4.31 -19.56 -3.49
N LEU A 44 -5.39 -19.25 -4.22
CA LEU A 44 -6.53 -18.50 -3.71
C LEU A 44 -7.25 -19.24 -2.56
N ALA A 45 -7.35 -20.57 -2.62
CA ALA A 45 -7.93 -21.39 -1.57
C ALA A 45 -7.06 -21.43 -0.29
N ALA A 46 -5.73 -21.38 -0.44
CA ALA A 46 -4.77 -21.39 0.66
C ALA A 46 -4.63 -20.03 1.35
N MET A 47 -4.90 -18.93 0.64
CA MET A 47 -4.73 -17.58 1.14
C MET A 47 -5.77 -17.24 2.22
N ARG A 48 -5.33 -17.17 3.49
CA ARG A 48 -6.21 -16.96 4.65
C ARG A 48 -6.15 -15.57 5.26
N ASN A 49 -5.10 -14.78 4.98
CA ASN A 49 -4.91 -13.44 5.55
C ASN A 49 -4.11 -12.57 4.57
N PRO A 50 -4.25 -11.24 4.60
CA PRO A 50 -3.39 -10.35 3.84
C PRO A 50 -1.95 -10.49 4.35
N GLN A 51 -1.15 -11.26 3.64
CA GLN A 51 0.29 -11.37 3.86
C GLN A 51 0.99 -10.28 3.04
N VAL A 52 2.14 -9.84 3.52
CA VAL A 52 3.00 -8.95 2.73
C VAL A 52 3.84 -9.83 1.80
N GLY A 53 3.68 -9.66 0.51
CA GLY A 53 4.38 -10.49 -0.46
C GLY A 53 4.19 -10.06 -1.90
N CYS A 54 4.68 -10.89 -2.82
CA CYS A 54 4.57 -10.71 -4.26
C CYS A 54 4.20 -12.03 -4.92
N ILE A 55 3.32 -12.02 -5.89
CA ILE A 55 2.97 -13.18 -6.71
C ILE A 55 3.86 -13.19 -7.95
N VAL A 56 4.46 -14.34 -8.25
CA VAL A 56 5.11 -14.65 -9.53
C VAL A 56 4.31 -15.78 -10.17
N ALA A 57 3.59 -15.49 -11.25
CA ALA A 57 2.66 -16.44 -11.86
C ALA A 57 2.94 -16.67 -13.33
N ASP A 58 2.89 -17.94 -13.77
CA ASP A 58 2.81 -18.22 -15.19
C ASP A 58 1.49 -17.64 -15.76
N VAL A 59 1.57 -17.10 -16.96
CA VAL A 59 0.38 -16.60 -17.66
C VAL A 59 -0.55 -17.75 -18.01
N ARG A 60 0.01 -18.87 -18.46
CA ARG A 60 -0.76 -20.05 -18.90
C ARG A 60 -0.89 -21.08 -17.78
N LEU A 61 -1.86 -20.84 -16.90
CA LEU A 61 -2.20 -21.79 -15.84
C LEU A 61 -3.50 -22.54 -16.18
N PRO A 62 -3.65 -23.79 -15.74
CA PRO A 62 -4.92 -24.48 -15.82
C PRO A 62 -5.97 -23.82 -14.90
N GLY A 63 -7.19 -23.63 -15.39
CA GLY A 63 -8.27 -22.96 -14.66
C GLY A 63 -8.12 -21.43 -14.70
N THR A 64 -7.89 -20.80 -13.56
CA THR A 64 -7.66 -19.35 -13.48
C THR A 64 -6.28 -19.00 -14.00
N ASP A 65 -6.17 -18.25 -15.08
CA ASP A 65 -4.89 -17.84 -15.67
C ASP A 65 -4.19 -16.72 -14.88
N GLY A 66 -2.91 -16.47 -15.21
CA GLY A 66 -2.11 -15.44 -14.54
C GLY A 66 -2.65 -14.02 -14.73
N ILE A 67 -3.29 -13.72 -15.87
CA ILE A 67 -3.89 -12.40 -16.11
C ILE A 67 -5.13 -12.22 -15.24
N ALA A 68 -5.93 -13.26 -15.02
CA ALA A 68 -7.06 -13.21 -14.10
C ALA A 68 -6.61 -12.94 -12.66
N LEU A 69 -5.46 -13.50 -12.22
CA LEU A 69 -4.85 -13.13 -10.94
C LEU A 69 -4.49 -11.66 -10.86
N VAL A 70 -3.93 -11.08 -11.94
CA VAL A 70 -3.63 -9.64 -11.99
C VAL A 70 -4.91 -8.81 -11.85
N LEU A 71 -5.99 -9.19 -12.52
CA LEU A 71 -7.28 -8.51 -12.39
C LEU A 71 -7.87 -8.64 -10.97
N ALA A 72 -7.66 -9.78 -10.32
CA ALA A 72 -8.08 -10.02 -8.94
C ALA A 72 -7.19 -9.32 -7.89
N ARG A 73 -6.03 -8.74 -8.28
CA ARG A 73 -5.02 -8.15 -7.38
C ARG A 73 -5.57 -7.14 -6.39
N ARG A 74 -6.61 -6.37 -6.75
CA ARG A 74 -7.25 -5.40 -5.83
C ARG A 74 -7.91 -6.06 -4.63
N LYS A 75 -8.40 -7.30 -4.80
CA LYS A 75 -8.97 -8.10 -3.71
C LYS A 75 -7.88 -8.83 -2.93
N ILE A 76 -6.84 -9.25 -3.64
CA ILE A 76 -5.72 -10.02 -3.08
C ILE A 76 -4.77 -9.09 -2.29
N GLY A 77 -4.60 -7.84 -2.71
CA GLY A 77 -3.71 -6.87 -2.08
C GLY A 77 -2.22 -7.10 -2.35
N LEU A 78 -1.87 -7.98 -3.30
CA LEU A 78 -0.49 -8.32 -3.64
C LEU A 78 -0.12 -7.89 -5.06
N PRO A 79 1.15 -7.44 -5.33
CA PRO A 79 1.65 -7.23 -6.67
C PRO A 79 1.82 -8.57 -7.39
N VAL A 80 1.65 -8.55 -8.70
CA VAL A 80 1.78 -9.73 -9.55
C VAL A 80 2.82 -9.46 -10.62
N VAL A 81 3.83 -10.31 -10.71
CA VAL A 81 4.77 -10.41 -11.81
C VAL A 81 4.35 -11.62 -12.65
N LEU A 82 4.17 -11.42 -13.95
CA LEU A 82 3.83 -12.48 -14.88
C LEU A 82 5.09 -13.07 -15.52
N ILE A 83 5.13 -14.40 -15.65
CA ILE A 83 6.17 -15.12 -16.38
C ILE A 83 5.52 -15.92 -17.50
N SER A 84 6.19 -16.11 -18.64
CA SER A 84 5.66 -16.89 -19.75
C SER A 84 6.75 -17.52 -20.60
N GLY A 85 6.57 -18.79 -20.98
CA GLY A 85 7.44 -19.47 -21.95
C GLY A 85 7.12 -19.14 -23.42
N HIS A 86 6.01 -18.49 -23.68
CA HIS A 86 5.58 -18.05 -25.03
C HIS A 86 5.02 -16.65 -24.88
N ALA A 87 5.91 -15.67 -24.88
CA ALA A 87 5.50 -14.27 -24.85
C ALA A 87 5.21 -13.77 -26.25
N ASP A 88 3.94 -13.45 -26.53
CA ASP A 88 3.61 -12.58 -27.63
C ASP A 88 3.37 -11.13 -27.11
N VAL A 89 3.60 -10.16 -27.96
CA VAL A 89 3.43 -8.74 -27.61
C VAL A 89 2.02 -8.43 -27.12
N PRO A 90 0.94 -8.96 -27.73
CA PRO A 90 -0.43 -8.77 -27.25
C PRO A 90 -0.63 -9.24 -25.81
N MET A 91 -0.10 -10.40 -25.43
CA MET A 91 -0.23 -10.98 -24.10
C MET A 91 0.53 -10.15 -23.05
N ALA A 92 1.75 -9.72 -23.37
CA ALA A 92 2.53 -8.84 -22.50
C ALA A 92 1.82 -7.50 -22.27
N VAL A 93 1.29 -6.89 -23.35
CA VAL A 93 0.51 -5.64 -23.25
C VAL A 93 -0.76 -5.83 -22.42
N ALA A 94 -1.48 -6.95 -22.59
CA ALA A 94 -2.67 -7.25 -21.80
C ALA A 94 -2.33 -7.39 -20.30
N GLY A 95 -1.27 -8.11 -19.94
CA GLY A 95 -0.80 -8.26 -18.56
C GLY A 95 -0.44 -6.94 -17.91
N ILE A 96 0.33 -6.11 -18.60
CA ILE A 96 0.72 -4.77 -18.08
C ILE A 96 -0.50 -3.85 -17.96
N LYS A 97 -1.41 -3.82 -18.95
CA LYS A 97 -2.65 -3.02 -18.86
C LYS A 97 -3.58 -3.51 -17.74
N ALA A 98 -3.63 -4.81 -17.45
CA ALA A 98 -4.33 -5.37 -16.30
C ALA A 98 -3.71 -4.91 -14.97
N GLY A 99 -2.44 -4.46 -14.99
CA GLY A 99 -1.69 -3.90 -13.88
C GLY A 99 -0.68 -4.85 -13.24
N ALA A 100 -0.11 -5.78 -14.01
CA ALA A 100 1.08 -6.51 -13.58
C ALA A 100 2.25 -5.55 -13.34
N GLU A 101 3.12 -5.90 -12.39
CA GLU A 101 4.35 -5.15 -12.12
C GLU A 101 5.37 -5.29 -13.24
N ASP A 102 5.45 -6.47 -13.82
CA ASP A 102 6.27 -6.78 -14.98
C ASP A 102 5.73 -8.03 -15.70
N PHE A 103 6.23 -8.23 -16.91
CA PHE A 103 6.01 -9.43 -17.71
C PHE A 103 7.37 -9.93 -18.18
N ILE A 104 7.76 -11.13 -17.75
CA ILE A 104 9.10 -11.70 -17.99
C ILE A 104 8.99 -12.97 -18.82
N GLU A 105 9.70 -13.00 -19.94
CA GLU A 105 9.77 -14.18 -20.80
C GLU A 105 10.78 -15.20 -20.25
N LYS A 106 10.44 -16.47 -20.35
CA LYS A 106 11.37 -17.59 -20.08
C LYS A 106 12.34 -17.77 -21.27
N PRO A 107 13.66 -17.93 -21.09
CA PRO A 107 14.32 -18.16 -19.80
C PRO A 107 14.37 -16.90 -18.93
N ILE A 108 14.11 -17.08 -17.64
CA ILE A 108 13.95 -15.98 -16.69
C ILE A 108 15.34 -15.38 -16.38
N ASP A 109 15.47 -14.06 -16.52
CA ASP A 109 16.59 -13.30 -16.01
C ASP A 109 16.36 -13.05 -14.50
N ASP A 110 17.23 -13.62 -13.68
CA ASP A 110 17.14 -13.58 -12.22
C ASP A 110 17.14 -12.13 -11.70
N ALA A 111 18.02 -11.28 -12.23
CA ALA A 111 18.16 -9.89 -11.80
C ALA A 111 16.89 -9.09 -12.14
N ARG A 112 16.30 -9.32 -13.32
CA ARG A 112 15.06 -8.70 -13.75
C ARG A 112 13.87 -9.14 -12.87
N LEU A 113 13.76 -10.44 -12.57
CA LEU A 113 12.69 -10.95 -11.71
C LEU A 113 12.78 -10.38 -10.30
N VAL A 114 13.97 -10.40 -9.70
CA VAL A 114 14.22 -9.84 -8.37
C VAL A 114 13.91 -8.34 -8.33
N ALA A 115 14.31 -7.59 -9.36
CA ALA A 115 14.00 -6.17 -9.45
C ALA A 115 12.48 -5.90 -9.55
N ALA A 116 11.74 -6.71 -10.32
CA ALA A 116 10.29 -6.59 -10.44
C ALA A 116 9.59 -6.89 -9.11
N ILE A 117 9.99 -7.95 -8.41
CA ILE A 117 9.47 -8.29 -7.08
C ILE A 117 9.69 -7.12 -6.10
N ASN A 118 10.92 -6.60 -6.03
CA ASN A 118 11.26 -5.50 -5.13
C ASN A 118 10.48 -4.22 -5.43
N ARG A 119 10.24 -3.88 -6.71
CA ARG A 119 9.38 -2.75 -7.09
C ARG A 119 7.97 -2.92 -6.54
N GLY A 120 7.37 -4.09 -6.75
CA GLY A 120 6.03 -4.40 -6.26
C GLY A 120 5.93 -4.32 -4.74
N LEU A 121 6.88 -4.90 -4.02
CA LEU A 121 6.95 -4.85 -2.56
C LEU A 121 7.08 -3.42 -2.05
N THR A 122 7.99 -2.62 -2.62
CA THR A 122 8.19 -1.22 -2.24
C THR A 122 6.90 -0.41 -2.42
N ARG A 123 6.19 -0.62 -3.52
CA ARG A 123 4.92 0.07 -3.78
C ARG A 123 3.88 -0.27 -2.71
N ILE A 124 3.69 -1.55 -2.38
CA ILE A 124 2.72 -1.96 -1.35
C ILE A 124 3.09 -1.42 0.02
N PHE A 125 4.35 -1.49 0.42
CA PHE A 125 4.79 -0.91 1.69
C PHE A 125 4.51 0.60 1.77
N SER A 126 4.75 1.34 0.67
CA SER A 126 4.45 2.77 0.65
C SER A 126 2.96 3.07 0.72
N GLU A 127 2.13 2.31 0.00
CA GLU A 127 0.66 2.44 0.03
C GLU A 127 0.10 2.11 1.43
N GLN A 128 0.55 1.03 2.06
CA GLN A 128 0.13 0.64 3.41
C GLN A 128 0.55 1.67 4.46
N ASN A 129 1.79 2.17 4.41
CA ASN A 129 2.27 3.22 5.30
C ASN A 129 1.46 4.51 5.14
N MET A 130 1.11 4.87 3.90
CA MET A 130 0.27 6.04 3.64
C MET A 130 -1.13 5.86 4.21
N GLN A 131 -1.77 4.70 4.01
CA GLN A 131 -3.09 4.40 4.55
C GLN A 131 -3.10 4.37 6.08
N GLN A 132 -2.12 3.71 6.72
CA GLN A 132 -1.99 3.67 8.17
C GLN A 132 -1.79 5.07 8.74
N SER A 133 -0.93 5.88 8.12
CA SER A 133 -0.67 7.25 8.51
C SER A 133 -1.90 8.14 8.35
N LEU A 134 -2.71 7.94 7.31
CA LEU A 134 -3.98 8.66 7.13
C LEU A 134 -5.04 8.20 8.14
N ALA A 135 -5.14 6.91 8.41
CA ALA A 135 -6.05 6.35 9.41
C ALA A 135 -5.71 6.88 10.83
N ALA A 136 -4.43 6.90 11.19
CA ALA A 136 -3.96 7.46 12.45
C ALA A 136 -4.31 8.96 12.58
N LEU A 137 -4.07 9.73 11.51
CA LEU A 137 -4.39 11.15 11.45
C LEU A 137 -5.90 11.39 11.56
N SER A 138 -6.72 10.59 10.89
CA SER A 138 -8.18 10.66 10.98
C SER A 138 -8.67 10.34 12.39
N ALA A 139 -8.05 9.37 13.07
CA ALA A 139 -8.35 9.05 14.46
C ALA A 139 -7.98 10.19 15.42
N GLN A 140 -6.85 10.88 15.18
CA GLN A 140 -6.47 12.08 15.94
C GLN A 140 -7.50 13.20 15.74
N PHE A 141 -7.90 13.47 14.49
CA PHE A 141 -8.89 14.48 14.16
C PHE A 141 -10.26 14.18 14.79
N ALA A 142 -10.70 12.93 14.79
CA ALA A 142 -11.96 12.50 15.41
C ALA A 142 -12.02 12.74 16.94
N ARG A 143 -10.86 12.94 17.60
CA ARG A 143 -10.80 13.30 19.04
C ARG A 143 -11.03 14.78 19.31
N LEU A 144 -11.10 15.62 18.28
CA LEU A 144 -11.43 17.03 18.42
C LEU A 144 -12.90 17.19 18.76
N THR A 145 -13.20 18.09 19.70
CA THR A 145 -14.59 18.51 19.93
C THR A 145 -15.07 19.39 18.79
N PRO A 146 -16.40 19.58 18.59
CA PRO A 146 -16.92 20.46 17.53
C PRO A 146 -16.29 21.86 17.55
N ARG A 147 -16.07 22.42 18.75
CA ARG A 147 -15.43 23.74 18.90
C ARG A 147 -13.95 23.72 18.51
N GLN A 148 -13.24 22.64 18.80
CA GLN A 148 -11.84 22.48 18.39
C GLN A 148 -11.72 22.28 16.87
N VAL A 149 -12.66 21.59 16.23
CA VAL A 149 -12.73 21.47 14.76
C VAL A 149 -12.92 22.86 14.12
N GLU A 150 -13.81 23.68 14.65
CA GLU A 150 -14.03 25.03 14.15
C GLU A 150 -12.76 25.90 14.28
N ILE A 151 -12.06 25.81 15.40
CA ILE A 151 -10.76 26.49 15.59
C ILE A 151 -9.70 25.92 14.63
N PHE A 152 -9.62 24.60 14.49
CA PHE A 152 -8.70 23.94 13.54
C PHE A 152 -8.92 24.48 12.12
N ASP A 153 -10.16 24.49 11.63
CA ASP A 153 -10.48 24.92 10.27
C ASP A 153 -10.12 26.40 10.04
N LEU A 154 -10.34 27.28 11.01
CA LEU A 154 -9.97 28.69 10.90
C LEU A 154 -8.45 28.92 10.94
N VAL A 155 -7.72 28.15 11.77
CA VAL A 155 -6.24 28.23 11.86
C VAL A 155 -5.60 27.81 10.53
N VAL A 156 -6.05 26.70 9.94
CA VAL A 156 -5.47 26.21 8.68
C VAL A 156 -5.85 27.06 7.46
N GLN A 157 -6.91 27.86 7.57
CA GLN A 157 -7.26 28.91 6.61
C GLN A 157 -6.42 30.20 6.79
N GLY A 158 -5.56 30.27 7.80
CA GLY A 158 -4.65 31.38 8.01
C GLY A 158 -5.18 32.51 8.91
N PHE A 159 -6.32 32.30 9.61
CA PHE A 159 -6.84 33.33 10.51
C PHE A 159 -5.95 33.47 11.78
N THR A 160 -5.71 34.72 12.18
CA THR A 160 -5.03 35.03 13.45
C THR A 160 -5.95 34.74 14.63
N SER A 161 -5.39 34.55 15.83
CA SER A 161 -6.20 34.34 17.04
C SER A 161 -7.17 35.49 17.32
N GLN A 162 -6.80 36.71 16.98
CA GLN A 162 -7.67 37.91 17.10
C GLN A 162 -8.86 37.86 16.13
N ALA A 163 -8.61 37.50 14.85
CA ALA A 163 -9.64 37.34 13.85
C ALA A 163 -10.61 36.20 14.19
N ILE A 164 -10.09 35.06 14.70
CA ILE A 164 -10.89 33.94 15.18
C ILE A 164 -11.76 34.37 16.38
N ALA A 165 -11.21 35.10 17.35
CA ALA A 165 -11.92 35.59 18.51
C ALA A 165 -13.11 36.47 18.12
N ALA A 166 -12.88 37.41 17.20
CA ALA A 166 -13.93 38.26 16.65
C ALA A 166 -15.01 37.48 15.91
N LYS A 167 -14.59 36.50 15.05
CA LYS A 167 -15.53 35.69 14.25
C LYS A 167 -16.41 34.78 15.11
N LEU A 168 -15.88 34.26 16.21
CA LEU A 168 -16.54 33.29 17.08
C LEU A 168 -17.16 33.92 18.34
N ALA A 169 -17.05 35.26 18.50
CA ALA A 169 -17.53 36.03 19.65
C ALA A 169 -17.01 35.50 20.99
N ILE A 170 -15.71 35.18 21.07
CA ILE A 170 -15.02 34.72 22.30
C ILE A 170 -13.75 35.54 22.53
N SER A 171 -13.12 35.38 23.73
CA SER A 171 -11.88 36.10 24.00
C SER A 171 -10.68 35.47 23.22
N THR A 172 -9.68 36.29 22.87
CA THR A 172 -8.43 35.84 22.27
C THR A 172 -7.74 34.79 23.15
N ARG A 173 -7.80 34.96 24.47
CA ARG A 173 -7.27 33.98 25.44
C ARG A 173 -7.95 32.62 25.32
N THR A 174 -9.24 32.59 25.08
CA THR A 174 -10.01 31.36 24.85
C THR A 174 -9.58 30.69 23.55
N VAL A 175 -9.37 31.47 22.48
CA VAL A 175 -8.84 30.95 21.20
C VAL A 175 -7.46 30.33 21.38
N GLU A 176 -6.55 31.01 22.07
CA GLU A 176 -5.21 30.49 22.34
C GLU A 176 -5.25 29.15 23.11
N SER A 177 -6.12 29.05 24.12
CA SER A 177 -6.32 27.79 24.85
C SER A 177 -6.81 26.66 23.91
N TYR A 178 -7.78 26.93 23.03
CA TYR A 178 -8.22 25.95 22.06
C TYR A 178 -7.17 25.60 21.03
N ARG A 179 -6.37 26.57 20.55
CA ARG A 179 -5.24 26.32 19.64
C ARG A 179 -4.25 25.35 20.25
N THR A 180 -3.85 25.58 21.50
CA THR A 180 -2.96 24.68 22.23
C THR A 180 -3.53 23.27 22.29
N GLN A 181 -4.80 23.10 22.67
CA GLN A 181 -5.44 21.79 22.73
C GLN A 181 -5.54 21.11 21.36
N VAL A 182 -5.79 21.88 20.29
CA VAL A 182 -5.81 21.37 18.91
C VAL A 182 -4.42 20.87 18.52
N MET A 183 -3.37 21.68 18.75
CA MET A 183 -2.00 21.30 18.43
C MET A 183 -1.58 20.03 19.18
N GLU A 184 -1.90 19.91 20.47
CA GLU A 184 -1.63 18.70 21.28
C GLU A 184 -2.37 17.48 20.75
N LYS A 185 -3.69 17.55 20.53
CA LYS A 185 -4.49 16.41 20.05
C LYS A 185 -4.09 15.97 18.65
N MET A 186 -3.73 16.90 17.79
CA MET A 186 -3.24 16.64 16.44
C MET A 186 -1.75 16.28 16.41
N GLN A 187 -1.05 16.37 17.55
CA GLN A 187 0.40 16.16 17.64
C GLN A 187 1.16 17.01 16.62
N ALA A 188 0.73 18.25 16.44
CA ALA A 188 1.32 19.17 15.49
C ALA A 188 2.29 20.13 16.22
N GLU A 189 3.57 20.04 15.86
CA GLU A 189 4.64 20.88 16.45
C GLU A 189 4.61 22.32 15.92
N SER A 190 3.91 22.55 14.82
CA SER A 190 3.77 23.88 14.21
C SER A 190 2.49 23.99 13.39
N VAL A 191 2.07 25.23 13.13
CA VAL A 191 0.92 25.51 12.22
C VAL A 191 1.18 24.92 10.82
N ALA A 192 2.42 24.91 10.33
CA ALA A 192 2.77 24.32 9.05
C ALA A 192 2.53 22.80 9.04
N VAL A 193 2.78 22.10 10.15
CA VAL A 193 2.41 20.68 10.30
C VAL A 193 0.91 20.52 10.28
N LEU A 194 0.17 21.36 11.01
CA LEU A 194 -1.29 21.33 11.07
C LEU A 194 -1.92 21.55 9.68
N VAL A 195 -1.39 22.47 8.88
CA VAL A 195 -1.83 22.73 7.49
C VAL A 195 -1.59 21.49 6.61
N ARG A 196 -0.40 20.86 6.67
CA ARG A 196 -0.15 19.61 5.93
C ARG A 196 -1.10 18.48 6.35
N GLN A 197 -1.43 18.39 7.63
CA GLN A 197 -2.40 17.41 8.13
C GLN A 197 -3.82 17.71 7.58
N ALA A 198 -4.21 18.98 7.52
CA ALA A 198 -5.50 19.41 6.97
C ALA A 198 -5.63 19.08 5.47
N ILE A 199 -4.57 19.29 4.69
CA ILE A 199 -4.51 18.89 3.26
C ILE A 199 -4.70 17.37 3.14
N ARG A 200 -3.98 16.57 3.94
CA ARG A 200 -4.09 15.11 3.92
C ARG A 200 -5.46 14.59 4.34
N LEU A 201 -6.16 15.32 5.23
CA LEU A 201 -7.54 15.03 5.64
C LEU A 201 -8.59 15.54 4.62
N GLY A 202 -8.17 16.22 3.56
CA GLY A 202 -9.07 16.83 2.57
C GLY A 202 -9.90 18.00 3.11
N ARG A 203 -9.41 18.65 4.20
CA ARG A 203 -10.11 19.82 4.82
C ARG A 203 -9.83 21.11 4.09
N ILE A 204 -8.68 21.23 3.44
CA ILE A 204 -8.31 22.35 2.56
C ILE A 204 -7.63 21.81 1.31
N ALA A 205 -7.69 22.54 0.21
CA ALA A 205 -6.94 22.24 -1.00
C ALA A 205 -5.44 22.49 -0.80
N PRO A 206 -4.55 21.76 -1.51
CA PRO A 206 -3.11 21.98 -1.47
C PRO A 206 -2.69 23.32 -2.07
#